data_0b0ae7505a0a125f49da4f3846cbccb4
#
_entry.id   0b0ae7505a0a125f49da4f3846cbccb4
#
_cell.length_a   1.000
_cell.length_b   1.000
_cell.length_c   1.000
_cell.angle_alpha   90.00
_cell.angle_beta   90.00
_cell.angle_gamma   90.00
#
_symmetry.space_group_name_H-M   'P 1'
#
loop_
_entity.id
_entity.type
_entity.pdbx_description
1 polymer ?
#
loop_
_entity_poly.entity_id
_entity_poly.type
_entity_poly.pdbx_seq_one_letter_code
_entity_poly.pdbx_strand_id
1 'polypeptide(L)'
;MLLKNLCVWCLCVFLIVGLPFLCLAQELEPRRWSHLPTGANFAGAGYAYTEADISFDPVLRIEDAEKELHTWVARYIRTFKFFEKSARIGLIQAYQRGRWKGLVDGVPKSVRRGGMSDSVMRFAINLYGAPPLKGKEFAAYRAKVDVETIVGTALVVQLPTGEYKDGKLINLGTNRYTFRPQLGVVHNRGKWSMELTGEFYIYTDNNDFFDGNKLENDPLYTLQTHFVYTFRPGLWAAAGAGYGYGGESTMNGEEKND
;
A
#
# COMPACT_ATOMS: atom_id res chain seq x y z
N MET A 1 -35.64 31.80 10.50
CA MET A 1 -35.29 31.31 9.16
C MET A 1 -34.09 30.45 9.32
N LEU A 2 -34.38 29.17 9.61
CA LEU A 2 -33.42 28.11 9.94
C LEU A 2 -33.05 27.34 8.66
N LEU A 3 -31.94 26.64 8.71
CA LEU A 3 -31.37 25.63 7.83
C LEU A 3 -30.52 26.13 6.65
N LYS A 4 -29.22 25.87 6.77
CA LYS A 4 -28.42 25.11 5.78
C LYS A 4 -26.93 25.04 6.19
N ASN A 5 -26.59 24.10 7.04
CA ASN A 5 -25.23 23.55 7.08
C ASN A 5 -25.35 22.03 7.23
N LEU A 6 -25.61 21.38 6.10
CA LEU A 6 -25.52 19.95 5.99
C LEU A 6 -24.09 19.61 5.55
N CYS A 7 -23.27 19.23 6.52
CA CYS A 7 -21.93 18.71 6.31
C CYS A 7 -22.06 17.36 5.59
N VAL A 8 -21.75 17.32 4.30
CA VAL A 8 -21.77 16.10 3.50
C VAL A 8 -20.56 15.26 3.89
N TRP A 9 -20.79 14.26 4.72
CA TRP A 9 -19.86 13.17 4.94
C TRP A 9 -19.80 12.31 3.67
N CYS A 10 -18.70 12.40 2.91
CA CYS A 10 -18.43 11.45 1.83
C CYS A 10 -18.07 10.09 2.42
N LEU A 11 -19.06 9.23 2.55
CA LEU A 11 -18.87 7.81 2.81
C LEU A 11 -18.42 7.16 1.50
N CYS A 12 -17.12 6.91 1.31
CA CYS A 12 -16.62 6.09 0.22
C CYS A 12 -16.92 4.62 0.54
N VAL A 13 -18.02 4.11 0.00
CA VAL A 13 -18.32 2.68 0.03
C VAL A 13 -17.51 2.00 -1.09
N PHE A 14 -16.49 1.23 -0.74
CA PHE A 14 -15.80 0.33 -1.65
C PHE A 14 -16.67 -0.92 -1.87
N LEU A 15 -17.29 -1.02 -3.03
CA LEU A 15 -17.90 -2.27 -3.50
C LEU A 15 -16.77 -3.09 -4.15
N ILE A 16 -16.19 -4.03 -3.42
CA ILE A 16 -15.29 -5.04 -3.96
C ILE A 16 -16.18 -6.17 -4.47
N VAL A 17 -16.36 -6.24 -5.79
CA VAL A 17 -16.92 -7.44 -6.43
C VAL A 17 -15.80 -8.47 -6.48
N GLY A 18 -15.94 -9.53 -5.67
CA GLY A 18 -14.97 -10.62 -5.60
C GLY A 18 -14.97 -11.44 -6.89
N LEU A 19 -13.89 -11.32 -7.64
CA LEU A 19 -13.45 -12.32 -8.59
C LEU A 19 -12.24 -13.03 -7.95
N PRO A 20 -12.16 -14.37 -8.01
CA PRO A 20 -11.00 -15.09 -7.52
C PRO A 20 -9.83 -14.85 -8.49
N PHE A 21 -9.06 -13.83 -8.26
CA PHE A 21 -7.76 -13.66 -8.89
C PHE A 21 -6.69 -14.18 -7.94
N LEU A 22 -5.76 -14.96 -8.47
CA LEU A 22 -4.48 -15.26 -7.84
C LEU A 22 -3.89 -13.93 -7.32
N CYS A 23 -4.08 -13.68 -6.05
CA CYS A 23 -3.64 -12.45 -5.40
C CYS A 23 -2.18 -12.65 -5.00
N LEU A 24 -1.28 -12.44 -5.93
CA LEU A 24 0.08 -12.04 -5.57
C LEU A 24 -0.08 -10.75 -4.79
N ALA A 25 0.43 -10.71 -3.57
CA ALA A 25 0.20 -9.64 -2.58
C ALA A 25 0.86 -8.30 -2.97
N GLN A 26 0.48 -7.74 -4.13
CA GLN A 26 0.92 -6.44 -4.59
C GLN A 26 -0.10 -5.38 -4.17
N GLU A 27 0.38 -4.33 -3.54
CA GLU A 27 -0.42 -3.17 -3.15
C GLU A 27 -0.83 -2.37 -4.39
N LEU A 28 -2.02 -2.67 -4.96
CA LEU A 28 -2.60 -1.95 -6.08
C LEU A 28 -3.25 -0.66 -5.56
N GLU A 29 -2.60 0.50 -5.74
CA GLU A 29 -3.11 1.80 -5.31
C GLU A 29 -3.37 2.72 -6.51
N PRO A 30 -4.62 2.83 -7.01
CA PRO A 30 -4.97 3.79 -8.05
C PRO A 30 -4.89 5.23 -7.54
N ARG A 31 -4.71 6.18 -8.47
CA ARG A 31 -4.62 7.63 -8.21
C ARG A 31 -3.40 8.06 -7.37
N ARG A 32 -2.38 7.22 -7.33
CA ARG A 32 -1.15 7.45 -6.56
C ARG A 32 -0.40 8.73 -6.97
N TRP A 33 -0.50 9.15 -8.23
CA TRP A 33 0.19 10.32 -8.80
C TRP A 33 -0.72 11.53 -9.03
N SER A 34 -1.92 11.53 -8.47
CA SER A 34 -2.88 12.62 -8.65
C SER A 34 -2.30 13.97 -8.28
N HIS A 35 -2.65 14.99 -9.09
CA HIS A 35 -2.37 16.39 -8.77
C HIS A 35 -3.18 16.82 -7.55
N LEU A 36 -2.51 17.24 -6.50
CA LEU A 36 -3.09 17.74 -5.25
C LEU A 36 -2.68 19.19 -5.03
N PRO A 37 -3.52 20.01 -4.37
CA PRO A 37 -3.16 21.38 -4.02
C PRO A 37 -2.01 21.36 -3.01
N THR A 38 -1.03 22.27 -3.15
CA THR A 38 0.06 22.43 -2.18
C THR A 38 -0.42 23.15 -0.92
N GLY A 39 0.23 22.83 0.22
CA GLY A 39 -0.13 23.42 1.52
C GLY A 39 -1.35 22.77 2.19
N ALA A 40 -1.85 21.67 1.65
CA ALA A 40 -3.01 20.95 2.19
C ALA A 40 -2.59 19.77 3.08
N ASN A 41 -3.50 19.41 4.01
CA ASN A 41 -3.41 18.21 4.82
C ASN A 41 -4.58 17.31 4.49
N PHE A 42 -4.30 16.02 4.35
CA PHE A 42 -5.33 15.00 4.15
C PHE A 42 -5.15 13.94 5.23
N ALA A 43 -6.24 13.57 5.86
CA ALA A 43 -6.28 12.45 6.79
C ALA A 43 -7.39 11.50 6.37
N GLY A 44 -7.16 10.22 6.56
CA GLY A 44 -8.12 9.18 6.25
C GLY A 44 -7.96 8.00 7.18
N ALA A 45 -9.04 7.25 7.34
CA ALA A 45 -9.05 5.97 8.03
C ALA A 45 -9.81 4.96 7.18
N GLY A 46 -9.43 3.69 7.31
CA GLY A 46 -10.03 2.59 6.59
C GLY A 46 -10.07 1.33 7.45
N TYR A 47 -10.91 0.41 7.03
CA TYR A 47 -11.00 -0.93 7.60
C TYR A 47 -11.02 -1.95 6.46
N ALA A 48 -10.28 -3.04 6.63
CA ALA A 48 -10.30 -4.18 5.74
C ALA A 48 -10.43 -5.48 6.54
N TYR A 49 -11.21 -6.40 6.01
CA TYR A 49 -11.23 -7.80 6.43
C TYR A 49 -10.60 -8.65 5.33
N THR A 50 -9.68 -9.52 5.72
CA THR A 50 -8.99 -10.43 4.81
C THR A 50 -9.13 -11.85 5.33
N GLU A 51 -9.55 -12.75 4.47
CA GLU A 51 -9.55 -14.19 4.67
C GLU A 51 -8.77 -14.81 3.53
N ALA A 52 -7.78 -15.63 3.83
CA ALA A 52 -6.92 -16.24 2.81
C ALA A 52 -6.25 -17.50 3.33
N ASP A 53 -6.01 -18.42 2.41
CA ASP A 53 -5.13 -19.55 2.62
C ASP A 53 -3.68 -19.06 2.61
N ILE A 54 -2.82 -19.71 3.39
CA ILE A 54 -1.40 -19.41 3.48
C ILE A 54 -0.64 -20.66 3.16
N SER A 55 0.28 -20.59 2.21
CA SER A 55 1.30 -21.60 2.00
C SER A 55 2.49 -21.31 2.91
N PHE A 56 2.89 -22.28 3.70
CA PHE A 56 4.14 -22.26 4.44
C PHE A 56 5.15 -23.18 3.78
N ASP A 57 6.41 -22.94 4.05
CA ASP A 57 7.50 -23.82 3.65
C ASP A 57 7.21 -25.26 4.16
N PRO A 58 7.29 -26.29 3.29
CA PRO A 58 7.07 -27.68 3.68
C PRO A 58 7.91 -28.16 4.87
N VAL A 59 9.12 -27.58 5.07
CA VAL A 59 9.98 -27.88 6.22
C VAL A 59 9.31 -27.55 7.54
N LEU A 60 8.39 -26.56 7.57
CA LEU A 60 7.66 -26.18 8.78
C LEU A 60 6.50 -27.12 9.11
N ARG A 61 6.18 -28.09 8.24
CA ARG A 61 5.10 -29.06 8.39
C ARG A 61 3.78 -28.43 8.83
N ILE A 62 3.46 -27.27 8.24
CA ILE A 62 2.21 -26.56 8.45
C ILE A 62 1.35 -26.73 7.20
N GLU A 63 0.23 -27.41 7.35
CA GLU A 63 -0.72 -27.71 6.29
C GLU A 63 -2.04 -26.98 6.56
N ASP A 64 -2.84 -26.79 5.51
CA ASP A 64 -4.18 -26.20 5.57
C ASP A 64 -4.21 -24.90 6.41
N ALA A 65 -3.22 -24.05 6.20
CA ALA A 65 -3.12 -22.81 6.96
C ALA A 65 -4.02 -21.73 6.40
N GLU A 66 -4.87 -21.21 7.26
CA GLU A 66 -5.81 -20.11 6.97
C GLU A 66 -5.51 -18.90 7.84
N LYS A 67 -5.75 -17.71 7.32
CA LYS A 67 -5.74 -16.46 8.12
C LYS A 67 -7.06 -15.72 7.99
N GLU A 68 -7.53 -15.23 9.12
CA GLU A 68 -8.59 -14.23 9.25
C GLU A 68 -7.93 -12.95 9.82
N LEU A 69 -7.99 -11.83 9.11
CA LEU A 69 -7.29 -10.61 9.52
C LEU A 69 -8.20 -9.37 9.42
N HIS A 70 -8.37 -8.70 10.53
CA HIS A 70 -8.99 -7.38 10.61
C HIS A 70 -7.89 -6.31 10.63
N THR A 71 -7.94 -5.36 9.72
CA THR A 71 -6.96 -4.28 9.59
C THR A 71 -7.66 -2.93 9.65
N TRP A 72 -7.28 -2.09 10.61
CA TRP A 72 -7.66 -0.68 10.68
C TRP A 72 -6.45 0.15 10.26
N VAL A 73 -6.64 1.04 9.31
CA VAL A 73 -5.57 1.86 8.75
C VAL A 73 -5.87 3.32 9.01
N ALA A 74 -4.87 4.06 9.48
CA ALA A 74 -4.85 5.51 9.50
C ALA A 74 -3.81 6.01 8.50
N ARG A 75 -4.16 7.05 7.72
CA ARG A 75 -3.26 7.68 6.75
C ARG A 75 -3.29 9.19 6.92
N TYR A 76 -2.12 9.80 6.86
CA TYR A 76 -1.96 11.25 6.83
C TYR A 76 -1.05 11.65 5.67
N ILE A 77 -1.42 12.71 4.95
CA ILE A 77 -0.64 13.25 3.82
C ILE A 77 -0.54 14.76 4.01
N ARG A 78 0.68 15.29 3.91
CA ARG A 78 0.99 16.71 3.81
C ARG A 78 1.54 17.01 2.43
N THR A 79 0.93 17.96 1.73
CA THR A 79 1.40 18.46 0.43
C THR A 79 2.14 19.77 0.60
N PHE A 80 3.18 19.99 -0.18
CA PHE A 80 3.99 21.20 -0.14
C PHE A 80 4.70 21.44 -1.48
N LYS A 81 5.28 22.61 -1.62
CA LYS A 81 6.14 22.97 -2.74
C LYS A 81 7.59 22.62 -2.39
N PHE A 82 8.28 21.89 -3.26
CA PHE A 82 9.65 21.47 -3.10
C PHE A 82 10.40 21.64 -4.43
N PHE A 83 11.47 22.46 -4.47
CA PHE A 83 12.20 22.81 -5.70
C PHE A 83 11.27 23.14 -6.88
N GLU A 84 10.35 24.07 -6.68
CA GLU A 84 9.34 24.52 -7.67
C GLU A 84 8.46 23.38 -8.21
N LYS A 85 8.39 22.24 -7.56
CA LYS A 85 7.54 21.09 -7.89
C LYS A 85 6.50 20.84 -6.79
N SER A 86 5.40 20.22 -7.16
CA SER A 86 4.45 19.70 -6.16
C SER A 86 5.01 18.43 -5.53
N ALA A 87 5.07 18.42 -4.20
CA ALA A 87 5.57 17.30 -3.42
C ALA A 87 4.61 16.95 -2.30
N ARG A 88 4.75 15.74 -1.75
CA ARG A 88 3.99 15.29 -0.59
C ARG A 88 4.77 14.29 0.24
N ILE A 89 4.53 14.33 1.54
CA ILE A 89 4.92 13.30 2.48
C ILE A 89 3.66 12.65 3.03
N GLY A 90 3.67 11.35 3.14
CA GLY A 90 2.57 10.55 3.71
C GLY A 90 3.08 9.63 4.80
N LEU A 91 2.23 9.38 5.78
CA LEU A 91 2.42 8.39 6.83
C LEU A 91 1.20 7.45 6.83
N ILE A 92 1.44 6.16 6.91
CA ILE A 92 0.43 5.13 7.04
C ILE A 92 0.78 4.31 8.28
N GLN A 93 -0.22 4.09 9.12
CA GLN A 93 -0.14 3.22 10.27
C GLN A 93 -1.34 2.31 10.29
N ALA A 94 -1.11 1.00 10.46
CA ALA A 94 -2.20 0.07 10.63
C ALA A 94 -2.13 -0.62 12.00
N TYR A 95 -3.30 -0.91 12.55
CA TYR A 95 -3.50 -1.84 13.65
C TYR A 95 -4.17 -3.08 13.10
N GLN A 96 -3.65 -4.25 13.42
CA GLN A 96 -4.13 -5.51 12.92
C GLN A 96 -4.53 -6.43 14.08
N ARG A 97 -5.59 -7.20 13.85
CA ARG A 97 -5.99 -8.29 14.73
C ARG A 97 -6.35 -9.49 13.88
N GLY A 98 -5.59 -10.57 14.06
CA GLY A 98 -5.77 -11.75 13.23
C GLY A 98 -5.79 -13.05 14.02
N ARG A 99 -6.33 -14.04 13.34
CA ARG A 99 -6.32 -15.45 13.75
C ARG A 99 -5.76 -16.27 12.61
N TRP A 100 -4.83 -17.13 12.93
CA TRP A 100 -4.25 -18.12 12.03
C TRP A 100 -4.59 -19.49 12.56
N LYS A 101 -5.00 -20.39 11.67
CA LYS A 101 -5.31 -21.79 11.95
C LYS A 101 -4.54 -22.63 10.95
N GLY A 102 -4.22 -23.87 11.30
CA GLY A 102 -3.57 -24.84 10.42
C GLY A 102 -3.26 -26.11 11.17
N LEU A 103 -2.74 -27.09 10.45
CA LEU A 103 -2.26 -28.36 10.99
C LEU A 103 -0.74 -28.25 11.16
N VAL A 104 -0.23 -28.45 12.38
CA VAL A 104 1.20 -28.53 12.66
C VAL A 104 1.50 -29.97 13.02
N ASP A 105 2.27 -30.67 12.21
CA ASP A 105 2.50 -32.14 12.32
C ASP A 105 1.16 -32.91 12.39
N GLY A 106 0.18 -32.52 11.56
CA GLY A 106 -1.17 -33.13 11.54
C GLY A 106 -2.07 -32.75 12.74
N VAL A 107 -1.61 -31.92 13.66
CA VAL A 107 -2.39 -31.49 14.84
C VAL A 107 -2.96 -30.08 14.63
N PRO A 108 -4.29 -29.88 14.78
CA PRO A 108 -4.89 -28.56 14.67
C PRO A 108 -4.30 -27.56 15.68
N LYS A 109 -3.81 -26.44 15.18
CA LYS A 109 -3.29 -25.32 15.98
C LYS A 109 -3.95 -24.03 15.58
N SER A 110 -4.05 -23.09 16.52
CA SER A 110 -4.58 -21.76 16.27
C SER A 110 -3.80 -20.73 17.06
N VAL A 111 -3.42 -19.64 16.38
CA VAL A 111 -2.68 -18.50 16.96
C VAL A 111 -3.48 -17.23 16.74
N ARG A 112 -3.51 -16.36 17.74
CA ARG A 112 -4.08 -15.01 17.63
C ARG A 112 -2.99 -13.98 17.86
N ARG A 113 -2.98 -12.93 17.05
CA ARG A 113 -2.11 -11.77 17.19
C ARG A 113 -2.94 -10.51 17.09
N GLY A 114 -2.52 -9.47 17.81
CA GLY A 114 -3.10 -8.13 17.69
C GLY A 114 -2.07 -7.10 18.09
N GLY A 115 -1.96 -6.03 17.30
CA GLY A 115 -0.99 -4.97 17.53
C GLY A 115 -0.81 -4.07 16.32
N MET A 116 0.15 -3.16 16.40
CA MET A 116 0.53 -2.30 15.29
C MET A 116 1.35 -3.08 14.27
N SER A 117 1.08 -2.85 12.98
CA SER A 117 2.01 -3.23 11.90
C SER A 117 3.10 -2.19 11.73
N ASP A 118 4.06 -2.47 10.88
CA ASP A 118 5.11 -1.51 10.53
C ASP A 118 4.52 -0.22 9.98
N SER A 119 5.10 0.90 10.39
CA SER A 119 4.76 2.23 9.85
C SER A 119 5.33 2.38 8.44
N VAL A 120 4.58 3.00 7.54
CA VAL A 120 5.03 3.26 6.17
C VAL A 120 5.05 4.77 5.92
N MET A 121 6.21 5.28 5.52
CA MET A 121 6.41 6.66 5.09
C MET A 121 6.57 6.70 3.57
N ARG A 122 5.99 7.70 2.91
CA ARG A 122 6.15 7.93 1.48
C ARG A 122 6.46 9.40 1.22
N PHE A 123 7.60 9.68 0.61
CA PHE A 123 7.91 10.98 0.02
C PHE A 123 7.74 10.90 -1.49
N ALA A 124 7.00 11.81 -2.09
CA ALA A 124 6.77 11.83 -3.53
C ALA A 124 6.87 13.26 -4.09
N ILE A 125 7.39 13.37 -5.31
CA ILE A 125 7.51 14.61 -6.06
C ILE A 125 7.03 14.40 -7.50
N ASN A 126 6.25 15.34 -8.03
CA ASN A 126 5.87 15.36 -9.42
C ASN A 126 6.94 16.10 -10.22
N LEU A 127 7.68 15.38 -11.08
CA LEU A 127 8.78 15.90 -11.87
C LEU A 127 8.29 16.71 -13.07
N TYR A 128 7.17 16.26 -13.67
CA TYR A 128 6.54 16.90 -14.82
C TYR A 128 5.02 16.95 -14.63
N GLY A 129 4.36 17.94 -15.17
CA GLY A 129 2.94 18.19 -14.95
C GLY A 129 2.67 18.61 -13.47
N ALA A 130 1.40 18.69 -13.09
CA ALA A 130 0.96 18.97 -11.72
C ALA A 130 1.71 20.15 -11.06
N PRO A 131 1.59 21.39 -11.56
CA PRO A 131 2.28 22.54 -11.02
C PRO A 131 1.94 22.75 -9.54
N PRO A 132 2.85 23.33 -8.71
CA PRO A 132 2.68 23.48 -7.25
C PRO A 132 1.73 24.62 -6.88
N LEU A 133 0.46 24.46 -7.23
CA LEU A 133 -0.61 25.44 -7.03
C LEU A 133 -1.34 25.21 -5.71
N LYS A 134 -1.93 26.27 -5.17
CA LYS A 134 -2.75 26.21 -3.94
C LYS A 134 -4.06 26.99 -4.06
N GLY A 135 -5.03 26.61 -3.23
CA GLY A 135 -6.29 27.34 -3.07
C GLY A 135 -7.00 27.62 -4.40
N LYS A 136 -7.29 28.89 -4.67
CA LYS A 136 -8.02 29.36 -5.86
C LYS A 136 -7.27 29.11 -7.15
N GLU A 137 -5.94 29.21 -7.16
CA GLU A 137 -5.11 28.95 -8.33
C GLU A 137 -5.21 27.48 -8.76
N PHE A 138 -5.14 26.57 -7.80
CA PHE A 138 -5.34 25.14 -8.05
C PHE A 138 -6.75 24.87 -8.62
N ALA A 139 -7.79 25.45 -8.01
CA ALA A 139 -9.15 25.27 -8.49
C ALA A 139 -9.34 25.78 -9.91
N ALA A 140 -8.79 26.98 -10.24
CA ALA A 140 -8.85 27.57 -11.58
C ALA A 140 -8.08 26.73 -12.60
N TYR A 141 -6.93 26.19 -12.23
CA TYR A 141 -6.16 25.27 -13.08
C TYR A 141 -6.96 24.01 -13.40
N ARG A 142 -7.51 23.35 -12.38
CA ARG A 142 -8.31 22.11 -12.55
C ARG A 142 -9.59 22.32 -13.36
N ALA A 143 -10.17 23.49 -13.33
CA ALA A 143 -11.36 23.84 -14.13
C ALA A 143 -11.07 24.03 -15.62
N LYS A 144 -9.80 24.33 -16.01
CA LYS A 144 -9.39 24.60 -17.38
C LYS A 144 -8.70 23.42 -18.05
N VAL A 145 -8.04 22.57 -17.25
CA VAL A 145 -7.19 21.50 -17.78
C VAL A 145 -8.01 20.23 -17.96
N ASP A 146 -8.26 19.88 -19.21
CA ASP A 146 -8.94 18.64 -19.60
C ASP A 146 -7.96 17.50 -19.89
N VAL A 147 -6.74 17.83 -20.34
CA VAL A 147 -5.67 16.85 -20.61
C VAL A 147 -4.44 17.22 -19.81
N GLU A 148 -3.94 16.29 -19.04
CA GLU A 148 -2.75 16.47 -18.19
C GLU A 148 -1.94 15.17 -18.13
N THR A 149 -0.65 15.25 -18.38
CA THR A 149 0.30 14.16 -18.12
C THR A 149 1.17 14.54 -16.95
N ILE A 150 1.27 13.65 -15.96
CA ILE A 150 2.11 13.84 -14.77
C ILE A 150 3.13 12.72 -14.74
N VAL A 151 4.39 13.07 -14.54
CA VAL A 151 5.47 12.12 -14.24
C VAL A 151 5.94 12.39 -12.82
N GLY A 152 5.96 11.37 -11.98
CA GLY A 152 6.36 11.50 -10.59
C GLY A 152 7.32 10.41 -10.16
N THR A 153 8.10 10.73 -9.14
CA THR A 153 8.94 9.75 -8.44
C THR A 153 8.63 9.78 -6.95
N ALA A 154 8.87 8.66 -6.28
CA ALA A 154 8.70 8.58 -4.84
C ALA A 154 9.69 7.60 -4.22
N LEU A 155 9.94 7.78 -2.93
CA LEU A 155 10.55 6.79 -2.06
C LEU A 155 9.54 6.42 -0.98
N VAL A 156 9.24 5.14 -0.88
CA VAL A 156 8.49 4.57 0.24
C VAL A 156 9.46 3.86 1.16
N VAL A 157 9.33 4.08 2.45
CA VAL A 157 10.13 3.42 3.49
C VAL A 157 9.17 2.78 4.49
N GLN A 158 9.27 1.47 4.63
CA GLN A 158 8.64 0.72 5.71
C GLN A 158 9.62 0.63 6.87
N LEU A 159 9.18 1.03 8.04
CA LEU A 159 9.97 1.08 9.27
C LEU A 159 9.64 -0.14 10.13
N PRO A 160 10.62 -0.81 10.77
CA PRO A 160 10.38 -1.97 11.65
C PRO A 160 9.83 -1.55 13.00
N THR A 161 8.64 -0.96 13.02
CA THR A 161 7.98 -0.41 14.21
C THR A 161 6.78 -1.25 14.67
N GLY A 162 6.46 -2.29 13.94
CA GLY A 162 5.34 -3.18 14.24
C GLY A 162 5.63 -4.16 15.36
N GLU A 163 4.56 -4.79 15.87
CA GLU A 163 4.67 -5.85 16.88
C GLU A 163 5.45 -7.04 16.35
N TYR A 164 6.62 -7.26 16.92
CA TYR A 164 7.52 -8.34 16.54
C TYR A 164 8.00 -9.13 17.77
N LYS A 165 8.06 -10.44 17.62
CA LYS A 165 8.62 -11.38 18.61
C LYS A 165 9.46 -12.40 17.86
N ASP A 166 10.74 -12.43 18.13
CA ASP A 166 11.76 -13.29 17.53
C ASP A 166 11.45 -14.79 17.61
N GLY A 167 11.01 -15.28 18.76
CA GLY A 167 10.58 -16.67 18.96
C GLY A 167 9.19 -17.02 18.36
N LYS A 168 8.65 -16.20 17.44
CA LYS A 168 7.34 -16.47 16.83
C LYS A 168 7.42 -16.37 15.30
N LEU A 169 6.87 -17.38 14.62
CA LEU A 169 6.79 -17.41 13.17
C LEU A 169 5.83 -16.33 12.62
N ILE A 170 4.72 -16.11 13.32
CA ILE A 170 3.68 -15.15 12.88
C ILE A 170 3.84 -13.86 13.66
N ASN A 171 4.20 -12.80 12.95
CA ASN A 171 4.37 -11.45 13.44
C ASN A 171 3.55 -10.44 12.63
N LEU A 172 3.29 -9.25 13.20
CA LEU A 172 2.60 -8.13 12.55
C LEU A 172 3.59 -7.09 11.99
N GLY A 173 4.77 -7.03 12.55
CA GLY A 173 5.94 -6.31 12.04
C GLY A 173 6.90 -7.25 11.33
N THR A 174 7.76 -6.71 10.47
CA THR A 174 8.73 -7.49 9.67
C THR A 174 10.14 -7.49 10.27
N ASN A 175 10.39 -6.67 11.30
CA ASN A 175 11.70 -6.48 11.95
C ASN A 175 12.84 -6.13 10.97
N ARG A 176 12.49 -5.45 9.87
CA ARG A 176 13.45 -4.97 8.85
C ARG A 176 12.94 -3.73 8.15
N TYR A 177 13.85 -2.97 7.57
CA TYR A 177 13.50 -1.89 6.67
C TYR A 177 13.17 -2.43 5.28
N THR A 178 12.20 -1.79 4.61
CA THR A 178 11.99 -1.99 3.19
C THR A 178 11.97 -0.62 2.51
N PHE A 179 12.83 -0.45 1.50
CA PHE A 179 12.91 0.76 0.69
C PHE A 179 12.28 0.47 -0.66
N ARG A 180 11.35 1.32 -1.10
CA ARG A 180 10.63 1.16 -2.37
C ARG A 180 10.72 2.44 -3.21
N PRO A 181 11.79 2.67 -3.99
CA PRO A 181 11.80 3.71 -5.01
C PRO A 181 10.72 3.40 -6.06
N GLN A 182 10.03 4.45 -6.50
CA GLN A 182 8.91 4.39 -7.43
C GLN A 182 9.09 5.41 -8.54
N LEU A 183 8.71 5.04 -9.74
CA LEU A 183 8.55 5.94 -10.88
C LEU A 183 7.16 5.71 -11.48
N GLY A 184 6.43 6.78 -11.74
CA GLY A 184 5.10 6.63 -12.30
C GLY A 184 4.72 7.75 -13.25
N VAL A 185 3.81 7.40 -14.15
CA VAL A 185 3.18 8.32 -15.06
C VAL A 185 1.66 8.17 -15.00
N VAL A 186 0.95 9.28 -15.01
CA VAL A 186 -0.49 9.31 -15.21
C VAL A 186 -0.85 10.26 -16.34
N HIS A 187 -1.72 9.79 -17.20
CA HIS A 187 -2.32 10.59 -18.26
C HIS A 187 -3.81 10.73 -17.99
N ASN A 188 -4.24 11.98 -17.74
CA ASN A 188 -5.63 12.33 -17.51
C ASN A 188 -6.23 12.93 -18.79
N ARG A 189 -7.43 12.50 -19.17
CA ARG A 189 -8.21 13.09 -20.26
C ARG A 189 -9.69 13.07 -19.91
N GLY A 190 -10.24 14.24 -19.63
CA GLY A 190 -11.63 14.37 -19.17
C GLY A 190 -11.86 13.58 -17.87
N LYS A 191 -12.75 12.60 -17.94
CA LYS A 191 -13.09 11.71 -16.80
C LYS A 191 -12.18 10.50 -16.65
N TRP A 192 -11.27 10.25 -17.60
CA TRP A 192 -10.41 9.09 -17.62
C TRP A 192 -9.01 9.41 -17.12
N SER A 193 -8.42 8.46 -16.41
CA SER A 193 -7.00 8.47 -16.04
C SER A 193 -6.41 7.10 -16.36
N MET A 194 -5.23 7.09 -16.99
CA MET A 194 -4.40 5.91 -17.19
C MET A 194 -3.13 6.10 -16.36
N GLU A 195 -2.81 5.12 -15.54
CA GLU A 195 -1.65 5.18 -14.66
C GLU A 195 -0.74 3.98 -14.91
N LEU A 196 0.58 4.23 -14.90
CA LEU A 196 1.61 3.21 -14.92
C LEU A 196 2.61 3.54 -13.82
N THR A 197 2.96 2.55 -13.00
CA THR A 197 3.93 2.71 -11.91
C THR A 197 4.86 1.52 -11.86
N GLY A 198 6.17 1.78 -11.93
CA GLY A 198 7.22 0.82 -11.61
C GLY A 198 7.71 1.04 -10.19
N GLU A 199 7.97 -0.04 -9.47
CA GLU A 199 8.51 -0.05 -8.11
C GLU A 199 9.63 -1.08 -8.00
N PHE A 200 10.57 -0.78 -7.14
CA PHE A 200 11.68 -1.66 -6.81
C PHE A 200 11.76 -1.80 -5.29
N TYR A 201 11.67 -3.03 -4.79
CA TYR A 201 11.73 -3.31 -3.37
C TYR A 201 13.13 -3.75 -2.99
N ILE A 202 13.69 -3.08 -2.00
CA ILE A 202 14.99 -3.40 -1.41
C ILE A 202 14.74 -3.68 0.06
N TYR A 203 15.11 -4.84 0.51
CA TYR A 203 14.93 -5.30 1.88
C TYR A 203 16.25 -5.26 2.62
N THR A 204 16.24 -4.89 3.91
CA THR A 204 17.32 -5.24 4.81
C THR A 204 17.08 -6.64 5.39
N ASP A 205 18.10 -7.28 5.87
CA ASP A 205 17.97 -8.59 6.49
C ASP A 205 17.20 -8.49 7.82
N ASN A 206 16.46 -9.54 8.16
CA ASN A 206 15.97 -9.77 9.50
C ASN A 206 16.84 -10.86 10.15
N ASN A 207 17.73 -10.43 11.06
CA ASN A 207 18.70 -11.30 11.73
C ASN A 207 18.15 -12.04 12.96
N ASP A 208 16.90 -11.76 13.35
CA ASP A 208 16.23 -12.36 14.49
C ASP A 208 14.88 -12.98 14.07
N PHE A 209 14.87 -13.64 12.91
CA PHE A 209 13.67 -14.30 12.41
C PHE A 209 13.51 -15.66 13.06
N PHE A 210 12.34 -15.94 13.63
CA PHE A 210 11.89 -17.21 14.19
C PHE A 210 13.03 -18.09 14.76
N ASP A 211 13.24 -18.00 16.08
CA ASP A 211 14.29 -18.71 16.82
C ASP A 211 15.74 -18.38 16.42
N GLY A 212 15.96 -17.11 16.02
CA GLY A 212 17.29 -16.58 15.73
C GLY A 212 17.84 -16.89 14.35
N ASN A 213 16.97 -17.28 13.40
CA ASN A 213 17.34 -17.43 12.01
C ASN A 213 17.51 -16.07 11.34
N LYS A 214 18.29 -16.05 10.24
CA LYS A 214 18.41 -14.92 9.34
C LYS A 214 17.46 -15.09 8.16
N LEU A 215 16.59 -14.09 7.95
CA LEU A 215 15.72 -14.03 6.77
C LEU A 215 16.21 -12.93 5.83
N GLU A 216 16.53 -13.31 4.61
CA GLU A 216 16.95 -12.44 3.52
C GLU A 216 15.88 -12.50 2.40
N ASN A 217 15.72 -11.43 1.67
CA ASN A 217 14.89 -11.44 0.46
C ASN A 217 15.62 -10.76 -0.68
N ASP A 218 15.54 -11.37 -1.83
CA ASP A 218 15.99 -10.77 -3.07
C ASP A 218 15.13 -9.55 -3.43
N PRO A 219 15.68 -8.62 -4.21
CA PRO A 219 14.94 -7.49 -4.70
C PRO A 219 13.72 -7.91 -5.51
N LEU A 220 12.56 -7.24 -5.27
CA LEU A 220 11.33 -7.47 -6.02
C LEU A 220 11.06 -6.26 -6.94
N TYR A 221 10.85 -6.54 -8.21
CA TYR A 221 10.43 -5.57 -9.22
C TYR A 221 8.94 -5.67 -9.46
N THR A 222 8.23 -4.55 -9.46
CA THR A 222 6.80 -4.55 -9.76
C THR A 222 6.43 -3.51 -10.80
N LEU A 223 5.47 -3.85 -11.65
CA LEU A 223 4.86 -2.94 -12.61
C LEU A 223 3.36 -2.98 -12.44
N GLN A 224 2.74 -1.81 -12.24
CA GLN A 224 1.30 -1.70 -12.02
C GLN A 224 0.70 -0.74 -13.04
N THR A 225 -0.48 -1.06 -13.54
CA THR A 225 -1.28 -0.18 -14.38
C THR A 225 -2.69 -0.06 -13.83
N HIS A 226 -3.27 1.14 -13.98
CA HIS A 226 -4.66 1.40 -13.58
C HIS A 226 -5.38 2.22 -14.64
N PHE A 227 -6.63 1.85 -14.88
CA PHE A 227 -7.62 2.65 -15.59
C PHE A 227 -8.64 3.16 -14.60
N VAL A 228 -8.77 4.48 -14.49
CA VAL A 228 -9.68 5.12 -13.54
C VAL A 228 -10.71 5.93 -14.31
N TYR A 229 -11.98 5.75 -13.98
CA TYR A 229 -13.08 6.59 -14.45
C TYR A 229 -13.68 7.38 -13.29
N THR A 230 -13.71 8.70 -13.41
CA THR A 230 -14.28 9.61 -12.42
C THR A 230 -15.69 10.02 -12.82
N PHE A 231 -16.70 9.52 -12.14
CA PHE A 231 -18.10 9.89 -12.36
C PHE A 231 -18.36 11.35 -12.00
N ARG A 232 -17.90 11.74 -10.82
CA ARG A 232 -17.93 13.10 -10.24
C ARG A 232 -16.84 13.24 -9.18
N PRO A 233 -16.51 14.46 -8.72
CA PRO A 233 -15.60 14.65 -7.59
C PRO A 233 -15.96 13.77 -6.39
N GLY A 234 -15.02 12.98 -5.90
CA GLY A 234 -15.20 12.04 -4.78
C GLY A 234 -15.81 10.68 -5.15
N LEU A 235 -16.28 10.46 -6.39
CA LEU A 235 -16.81 9.17 -6.85
C LEU A 235 -16.11 8.71 -8.12
N TRP A 236 -15.44 7.59 -8.05
CA TRP A 236 -14.68 6.99 -9.14
C TRP A 236 -14.65 5.46 -9.04
N ALA A 237 -14.34 4.82 -10.14
CA ALA A 237 -14.03 3.39 -10.21
C ALA A 237 -12.70 3.19 -10.90
N ALA A 238 -12.01 2.11 -10.57
CA ALA A 238 -10.75 1.74 -11.20
C ALA A 238 -10.71 0.24 -11.49
N ALA A 239 -10.04 -0.09 -12.59
CA ALA A 239 -9.55 -1.44 -12.87
C ALA A 239 -8.02 -1.36 -12.95
N GLY A 240 -7.32 -2.34 -12.42
CA GLY A 240 -5.87 -2.37 -12.42
C GLY A 240 -5.32 -3.78 -12.55
N ALA A 241 -4.07 -3.85 -13.00
CA ALA A 241 -3.29 -5.08 -13.05
C ALA A 241 -1.87 -4.78 -12.58
N GLY A 242 -1.22 -5.77 -12.00
CA GLY A 242 0.16 -5.71 -11.56
C GLY A 242 0.92 -6.98 -11.93
N TYR A 243 2.20 -6.82 -12.14
CA TYR A 243 3.15 -7.91 -12.36
C TYR A 243 4.35 -7.73 -11.45
N GLY A 244 4.83 -8.79 -10.84
CA GLY A 244 6.01 -8.82 -9.98
C GLY A 244 7.01 -9.87 -10.48
N TYR A 245 8.30 -9.58 -10.27
CA TYR A 245 9.40 -10.46 -10.58
C TYR A 245 10.50 -10.35 -9.53
N GLY A 246 11.04 -11.48 -9.05
CA GLY A 246 11.98 -11.53 -7.95
C GLY A 246 11.30 -11.58 -6.59
N GLY A 247 12.06 -11.36 -5.54
CA GLY A 247 11.56 -11.33 -4.15
C GLY A 247 11.67 -12.70 -3.46
N GLU A 248 12.45 -13.62 -4.00
CA GLU A 248 12.74 -14.92 -3.40
C GLU A 248 13.27 -14.72 -1.98
N SER A 249 12.91 -15.65 -1.11
CA SER A 249 13.30 -15.63 0.30
C SER A 249 14.35 -16.68 0.59
N THR A 250 15.37 -16.31 1.35
CA THR A 250 16.42 -17.20 1.80
C THR A 250 16.46 -17.22 3.33
N MET A 251 16.54 -18.40 3.92
CA MET A 251 16.70 -18.55 5.37
C MET A 251 18.06 -19.19 5.65
N ASN A 252 18.92 -18.48 6.40
CA ASN A 252 20.29 -18.92 6.73
C ASN A 252 21.14 -19.28 5.49
N GLY A 253 20.91 -18.62 4.35
CA GLY A 253 21.61 -18.89 3.09
C GLY A 253 21.05 -20.04 2.25
N GLU A 254 19.97 -20.69 2.69
CA GLU A 254 19.27 -21.72 1.90
C GLU A 254 18.04 -21.10 1.23
N GLU A 255 17.94 -21.24 -0.10
CA GLU A 255 16.77 -20.77 -0.85
C GLU A 255 15.54 -21.60 -0.46
N LYS A 256 14.44 -20.91 -0.23
CA LYS A 256 13.14 -21.57 -0.12
C LYS A 256 12.70 -21.97 -1.53
N ASN A 257 12.80 -23.24 -1.85
CA ASN A 257 12.20 -23.78 -3.08
C ASN A 257 10.67 -23.78 -2.90
N ASP A 258 9.98 -22.95 -3.68
CA ASP A 258 8.52 -22.98 -3.83
C ASP A 258 8.05 -24.22 -4.60
#